data_22fd59773842394d05393a7159850c47
#
_entry.id   22fd59773842394d05393a7159850c47
#
_cell.length_a   1.000
_cell.length_b   1.000
_cell.length_c   1.000
_cell.angle_alpha   90.00
_cell.angle_beta   90.00
_cell.angle_gamma   90.00
#
_symmetry.space_group_name_H-M   'P 1'
#
loop_
_entity.id
_entity.type
_entity.pdbx_description
1 polymer ?
#
loop_
_entity_poly.entity_id
_entity_poly.type
_entity_poly.pdbx_seq_one_letter_code
_entity_poly.pdbx_strand_id
1 'polypeptide(L)'
;MIEATSCGGVVIFRGKILLLYKNYKNKYEGWVLPKGTVEDGEEFRDTATREVLEETGAAASIIKYIGKSQYTFTVPEDTVEKEVHWYLMMADSYYLSLIHI
;
A
#
# COMPACT_ATOMS: atom_id res chain seq x y z
N MET A 1 -3.84 -13.90 18.98
CA MET A 1 -3.16 -13.33 17.81
C MET A 1 -4.18 -12.75 16.83
N ILE A 2 -3.91 -11.55 16.37
CA ILE A 2 -4.75 -10.89 15.38
C ILE A 2 -4.08 -11.00 14.02
N GLU A 3 -4.82 -11.41 13.01
CA GLU A 3 -4.31 -11.45 11.65
C GLU A 3 -4.89 -10.30 10.85
N ALA A 4 -4.05 -9.60 10.12
CA ALA A 4 -4.46 -8.47 9.30
C ALA A 4 -3.86 -8.58 7.91
N THR A 5 -4.64 -8.26 6.90
CA THR A 5 -4.23 -8.36 5.50
C THR A 5 -4.35 -7.01 4.82
N SER A 6 -3.29 -6.61 4.16
CA SER A 6 -3.24 -5.41 3.34
C SER A 6 -2.79 -5.74 1.93
N CYS A 7 -3.08 -4.85 1.00
CA CYS A 7 -2.58 -4.96 -0.36
C CYS A 7 -2.04 -3.61 -0.79
N GLY A 8 -1.05 -3.64 -1.65
CA GLY A 8 -0.46 -2.41 -2.14
C GLY A 8 0.24 -2.60 -3.47
N GLY A 9 0.87 -1.55 -3.94
CA GLY A 9 1.45 -1.54 -5.25
C GLY A 9 2.87 -0.99 -5.30
N VAL A 10 3.65 -1.63 -6.16
CA VAL A 10 4.90 -1.07 -6.65
C VAL A 10 4.53 -0.43 -7.98
N VAL A 11 4.37 0.89 -7.96
CA VAL A 11 3.79 1.63 -9.08
C VAL A 11 4.89 2.30 -9.88
N ILE A 12 4.93 1.99 -11.16
CA ILE A 12 5.87 2.61 -12.08
C ILE A 12 5.16 3.74 -12.82
N PHE A 13 5.75 4.92 -12.76
CA PHE A 13 5.26 6.10 -13.46
C PHE A 13 6.44 6.78 -14.15
N ARG A 14 6.41 6.80 -15.46
CA ARG A 14 7.48 7.42 -16.28
C ARG A 14 8.87 6.92 -15.90
N GLY A 15 8.99 5.59 -15.69
CA GLY A 15 10.26 4.97 -15.35
C GLY A 15 10.72 5.12 -13.92
N LYS A 16 9.85 5.65 -13.03
CA LYS A 16 10.17 5.86 -11.62
C LYS A 16 9.17 5.12 -10.76
N ILE A 17 9.59 4.77 -9.54
CA ILE A 17 8.71 4.13 -8.57
C ILE A 17 8.09 5.21 -7.69
N LEU A 18 6.78 5.09 -7.48
CA LEU A 18 6.02 6.03 -6.67
C LEU A 18 6.13 5.66 -5.20
N LEU A 19 6.63 6.59 -4.39
CA LEU A 19 6.80 6.39 -2.96
C LEU A 19 6.06 7.47 -2.18
N LEU A 20 5.68 7.13 -0.95
CA LEU A 20 5.08 8.06 0.00
C LEU A 20 6.08 8.34 1.11
N TYR A 21 6.13 9.59 1.56
CA TYR A 21 6.87 9.91 2.76
C TYR A 21 5.88 9.97 3.92
N LYS A 22 6.12 9.18 4.95
CA LYS A 22 5.26 9.14 6.13
C LYS A 22 6.04 9.38 7.40
N ASN A 23 5.40 10.09 8.33
CA ASN A 23 5.90 10.32 9.65
C ASN A 23 4.86 9.82 10.65
N TYR A 24 5.14 8.69 11.28
CA TYR A 24 4.26 8.10 12.29
C TYR A 24 4.75 8.53 13.66
N LYS A 25 4.53 9.74 14.04
CA LYS A 25 4.85 10.35 15.36
C LYS A 25 5.64 9.43 16.31
N ASN A 26 6.96 9.64 16.37
CA ASN A 26 7.87 8.94 17.29
C ASN A 26 8.01 7.42 17.06
N LYS A 27 7.47 6.88 15.96
CA LYS A 27 7.59 5.46 15.64
C LYS A 27 8.40 5.21 14.40
N TYR A 28 8.08 5.88 13.31
CA TYR A 28 8.76 5.70 12.04
C TYR A 28 8.59 6.95 11.19
N GLU A 29 9.66 7.33 10.53
CA GLU A 29 9.62 8.40 9.55
C GLU A 29 10.44 7.95 8.34
N GLY A 30 9.88 8.05 7.15
CA GLY A 30 10.59 7.65 5.95
C GLY A 30 9.68 7.38 4.77
N TRP A 31 10.29 6.80 3.75
CA TRP A 31 9.63 6.48 2.49
C TRP A 31 9.01 5.10 2.56
N VAL A 32 7.77 4.98 2.08
CA VAL A 32 7.04 3.72 2.06
C VAL A 32 6.30 3.55 0.74
N LEU A 33 5.97 2.30 0.43
CA LEU A 33 5.12 1.97 -0.71
C LEU A 33 3.65 2.14 -0.31
N PRO A 34 2.78 2.55 -1.25
CA PRO A 34 1.35 2.69 -0.95
C PRO A 34 0.70 1.33 -0.70
N LYS A 35 -0.07 1.25 0.37
CA LYS A 35 -0.81 0.04 0.73
C LYS A 35 -1.90 0.36 1.73
N GLY A 36 -2.84 -0.57 1.88
CA GLY A 36 -3.86 -0.45 2.90
C GLY A 36 -4.66 -1.72 3.08
N THR A 37 -5.56 -1.68 4.05
CA THR A 37 -6.30 -2.84 4.52
C THR A 37 -7.37 -3.29 3.52
N VAL A 38 -7.47 -4.60 3.36
CA VAL A 38 -8.52 -5.21 2.54
C VAL A 38 -9.86 -5.01 3.25
N GLU A 39 -10.85 -4.52 2.52
CA GLU A 39 -12.21 -4.34 3.03
C GLU A 39 -13.06 -5.58 2.75
N ASP A 40 -14.12 -5.75 3.55
CA ASP A 40 -14.99 -6.91 3.41
C ASP A 40 -15.53 -7.03 1.98
N GLY A 41 -15.38 -8.23 1.40
CA GLY A 41 -15.86 -8.51 0.06
C GLY A 41 -14.97 -8.00 -1.06
N GLU A 42 -13.90 -7.32 -0.73
CA GLU A 42 -12.99 -6.74 -1.71
C GLU A 42 -11.94 -7.77 -2.15
N GLU A 43 -11.68 -7.84 -3.45
CA GLU A 43 -10.58 -8.67 -3.92
C GLU A 43 -9.24 -7.96 -3.72
N PHE A 44 -8.16 -8.72 -3.54
CA PHE A 44 -6.84 -8.17 -3.27
C PHE A 44 -6.39 -7.16 -4.33
N ARG A 45 -6.61 -7.47 -5.60
CA ARG A 45 -6.23 -6.57 -6.68
C ARG A 45 -6.99 -5.25 -6.63
N ASP A 46 -8.24 -5.30 -6.22
CA ASP A 46 -9.06 -4.10 -6.10
C ASP A 46 -8.63 -3.26 -4.90
N THR A 47 -8.24 -3.91 -3.81
CA THR A 47 -7.68 -3.22 -2.66
C THR A 47 -6.40 -2.48 -3.05
N ALA A 48 -5.51 -3.16 -3.77
CA ALA A 48 -4.25 -2.55 -4.20
C ALA A 48 -4.51 -1.32 -5.08
N THR A 49 -5.41 -1.44 -6.04
CA THR A 49 -5.75 -0.34 -6.94
C THR A 49 -6.36 0.83 -6.19
N ARG A 50 -7.29 0.55 -5.29
CA ARG A 50 -7.97 1.57 -4.49
C ARG A 50 -6.99 2.29 -3.56
N GLU A 51 -6.16 1.54 -2.85
CA GLU A 51 -5.21 2.14 -1.91
C GLU A 51 -4.15 2.98 -2.61
N VAL A 52 -3.69 2.52 -3.76
CA VAL A 52 -2.74 3.33 -4.56
C VAL A 52 -3.39 4.64 -4.96
N LEU A 53 -4.63 4.61 -5.42
CA LEU A 53 -5.34 5.83 -5.81
C LEU A 53 -5.56 6.76 -4.62
N GLU A 54 -6.02 6.21 -3.48
CA GLU A 54 -6.28 7.01 -2.29
C GLU A 54 -5.02 7.65 -1.74
N GLU A 55 -3.92 6.92 -1.70
CA GLU A 55 -2.70 7.41 -1.07
C GLU A 55 -1.83 8.27 -1.99
N THR A 56 -1.84 8.02 -3.29
CA THR A 56 -0.93 8.69 -4.22
C THR A 56 -1.61 9.54 -5.27
N GLY A 57 -2.92 9.38 -5.47
CA GLY A 57 -3.63 10.02 -6.57
C GLY A 57 -3.40 9.35 -7.92
N ALA A 58 -2.64 8.27 -7.97
CA ALA A 58 -2.35 7.59 -9.21
C ALA A 58 -3.43 6.58 -9.56
N ALA A 59 -3.99 6.72 -10.77
CA ALA A 59 -4.86 5.70 -11.33
C ALA A 59 -3.97 4.69 -12.03
N ALA A 60 -3.70 3.58 -11.37
CA ALA A 60 -2.74 2.60 -11.84
C ALA A 60 -3.42 1.30 -12.27
N SER A 61 -2.83 0.65 -13.26
CA SER A 61 -3.29 -0.65 -13.76
C SER A 61 -2.35 -1.73 -13.28
N ILE A 62 -2.92 -2.85 -12.86
CA ILE A 62 -2.14 -3.99 -12.39
C ILE A 62 -1.48 -4.69 -13.58
N ILE A 63 -0.17 -4.93 -13.45
CA ILE A 63 0.58 -5.74 -14.40
C ILE A 63 0.63 -7.19 -13.92
N LYS A 64 1.02 -7.40 -12.65
CA LYS A 64 1.03 -8.75 -12.08
C LYS A 64 1.21 -8.71 -10.57
N TYR A 65 0.84 -9.81 -9.93
CA TYR A 65 1.13 -10.06 -8.52
C TYR A 65 2.62 -10.39 -8.39
N ILE A 66 3.30 -9.78 -7.44
CA ILE A 66 4.74 -9.99 -7.27
C ILE A 66 5.14 -10.63 -5.96
N GLY A 67 4.21 -10.84 -5.05
CA GLY A 67 4.52 -11.55 -3.83
C GLY A 67 3.97 -10.87 -2.59
N LYS A 68 4.35 -11.42 -1.44
CA LYS A 68 3.87 -10.89 -0.17
C LYS A 68 5.02 -10.72 0.81
N SER A 69 4.83 -9.80 1.75
CA SER A 69 5.70 -9.65 2.90
C SER A 69 4.87 -9.88 4.16
N GLN A 70 5.53 -10.34 5.21
CA GLN A 70 4.88 -10.59 6.50
C GLN A 70 5.70 -9.96 7.60
N TYR A 71 5.03 -9.40 8.58
CA TYR A 71 5.70 -8.91 9.78
C TYR A 71 4.75 -8.98 10.96
N THR A 72 5.33 -8.99 12.15
CA THR A 72 4.60 -9.13 13.40
C THR A 72 4.92 -7.96 14.30
N PHE A 73 3.92 -7.42 14.96
CA PHE A 73 4.14 -6.40 15.96
C PHE A 73 3.20 -6.62 17.14
N THR A 74 3.58 -6.08 18.29
CA THR A 74 2.80 -6.23 19.51
C THR A 74 2.02 -4.96 19.79
N VAL A 75 0.79 -5.16 20.26
CA VAL A 75 -0.04 -4.10 20.83
C VAL A 75 -0.27 -4.46 22.31
N PRO A 76 -0.79 -3.56 23.15
CA PRO A 76 -0.85 -3.81 24.60
C PRO A 76 -1.51 -5.11 25.02
N GLU A 77 -2.46 -5.63 24.26
CA GLU A 77 -3.21 -6.82 24.66
C GLU A 77 -3.03 -8.01 23.75
N ASP A 78 -2.25 -7.87 22.65
CA ASP A 78 -2.16 -8.95 21.69
C ASP A 78 -0.95 -8.79 20.78
N THR A 79 -0.78 -9.76 19.91
CA THR A 79 0.21 -9.75 18.84
C THR A 79 -0.53 -9.69 17.51
N VAL A 80 -0.08 -8.81 16.62
CA VAL A 80 -0.65 -8.66 15.29
C VAL A 80 0.31 -9.24 14.27
N GLU A 81 -0.17 -10.18 13.48
CA GLU A 81 0.55 -10.69 12.32
C GLU A 81 -0.01 -10.05 11.08
N LYS A 82 0.81 -9.31 10.37
CA LYS A 82 0.38 -8.57 9.19
C LYS A 82 0.98 -9.15 7.93
N GLU A 83 0.13 -9.39 6.94
CA GLU A 83 0.51 -9.85 5.63
C GLU A 83 0.18 -8.77 4.63
N VAL A 84 1.12 -8.45 3.75
CA VAL A 84 0.91 -7.44 2.69
C VAL A 84 1.16 -8.10 1.35
N HIS A 85 0.15 -8.05 0.48
CA HIS A 85 0.25 -8.56 -0.88
C HIS A 85 0.59 -7.42 -1.83
N TRP A 86 1.59 -7.60 -2.66
CA TRP A 86 2.13 -6.56 -3.54
C TRP A 86 1.87 -6.88 -5.01
N TYR A 87 1.45 -5.84 -5.72
CA TYR A 87 1.23 -5.91 -7.16
C TYR A 87 2.14 -4.94 -7.87
N LEU A 88 2.70 -5.38 -9.00
CA LEU A 88 3.39 -4.48 -9.90
C LEU A 88 2.33 -3.74 -10.71
N MET A 89 2.41 -2.42 -10.74
CA MET A 89 1.40 -1.59 -11.37
C MET A 89 2.05 -0.53 -12.24
N MET A 90 1.29 -0.03 -13.19
CA MET A 90 1.75 1.07 -14.04
C MET A 90 0.73 2.19 -14.03
N ALA A 91 1.19 3.42 -13.89
CA ALA A 91 0.35 4.59 -13.91
C ALA A 91 0.75 5.47 -15.08
N ASP A 92 -0.25 5.99 -15.81
CA ASP A 92 -0.03 6.92 -16.91
C ASP A 92 -0.11 8.38 -16.42
N SER A 93 -0.85 8.60 -15.35
CA SER A 93 -1.04 9.94 -14.79
C SER A 93 -1.41 9.84 -13.31
N TYR A 94 -1.28 10.95 -12.58
CA TYR A 94 -1.76 11.05 -11.23
C TYR A 94 -2.11 12.51 -10.91
N TYR A 95 -2.87 12.70 -9.83
CA TYR A 95 -3.38 13.99 -9.44
C TYR A 95 -2.72 14.46 -8.15
N LEU A 96 -1.65 15.23 -8.28
CA LEU A 96 -0.89 15.74 -7.13
C LEU A 96 -1.70 16.69 -6.26
N SER A 97 -2.64 17.40 -6.85
CA SER A 97 -3.42 18.40 -6.13
C SER A 97 -4.37 17.80 -5.10
N LEU A 98 -4.63 16.51 -5.17
CA LEU A 98 -5.58 15.86 -4.28
C LEU A 98 -4.93 15.22 -3.06
N ILE A 99 -3.60 15.09 -3.06
CA ILE A 99 -2.92 14.31 -2.03
C ILE A 99 -1.68 15.06 -1.55
N HIS A 100 -1.58 15.19 -0.25
CA HIS A 100 -0.39 15.72 0.40
C HIS A 100 0.44 14.54 0.89
N ILE A 101 1.51 14.31 0.22
CA ILE A 101 2.38 13.18 0.49
C ILE A 101 3.60 13.63 1.27
#